data_26a329d46e7e6e5ab828b77ce88a1c5a
#
_entry.id   26a329d46e7e6e5ab828b77ce88a1c5a
#
_cell.length_a   1.000
_cell.length_b   1.000
_cell.length_c   1.000
_cell.angle_alpha   90.00
_cell.angle_beta   90.00
_cell.angle_gamma   90.00
#
_symmetry.space_group_name_H-M   'P 1'
#
loop_
_entity.id
_entity.type
_entity.pdbx_description
1 polymer ?
#
loop_
_entity_poly.entity_id
_entity_poly.type
_entity_poly.pdbx_seq_one_letter_code
_entity_poly.pdbx_strand_id
1 'polypeptide(L)'
;MARAGPNWDDLRFFLAVARTGTLSAAGARTGTEHTTVGRRIRALEEGLGARLFHRSNLGYALTEDGANLLGVAETMESAFLSASAATEAAQTVSGTVRIGAPDGFGSVFLAPRMHRLTARHPGLEVEIMATARIFSLSKREADIVISLSGPQQARVVARRLTDYRLLVYGAESYLAAAAPIAELADLPAHPFVGYIEDMLFTRELNYLGALGPAVSARLRSTNLLAQVHATLGGAGLCILPAFIAAAHPGLVPVLPGAVSLTRSFHMHIHEDHRKAAHIRAVAGFIAGEVEAAAALFAGPSVSGKAARPGQQERAAP
;
A
#
# COMPACT_ATOMS: atom_id res chain seq x y z
N MET A 1 52.27 -3.62 9.67
CA MET A 1 51.44 -2.74 8.82
C MET A 1 50.10 -2.62 9.47
N ALA A 2 49.68 -1.40 9.86
CA ALA A 2 48.32 -1.18 10.41
C ALA A 2 47.29 -1.48 9.31
N ARG A 3 46.32 -2.36 9.54
CA ARG A 3 45.15 -2.55 8.67
C ARG A 3 44.47 -1.20 8.58
N ALA A 4 44.31 -0.68 7.39
CA ALA A 4 43.43 0.47 7.17
C ALA A 4 42.03 0.04 7.68
N GLY A 5 41.45 0.78 8.62
CA GLY A 5 40.11 0.50 9.13
C GLY A 5 39.08 0.55 8.02
N PRO A 6 37.88 -0.01 8.27
CA PRO A 6 36.79 -0.03 7.28
C PRO A 6 36.48 1.41 6.84
N ASN A 7 36.39 1.60 5.52
CA ASN A 7 36.05 2.91 4.95
C ASN A 7 34.56 3.12 5.02
N TRP A 8 34.13 4.22 5.63
CA TRP A 8 32.73 4.61 5.73
C TRP A 8 31.99 4.65 4.38
N ASP A 9 32.64 5.12 3.31
CA ASP A 9 32.02 5.17 1.99
C ASP A 9 31.65 3.79 1.43
N ASP A 10 32.36 2.73 1.87
CA ASP A 10 32.09 1.36 1.44
C ASP A 10 30.76 0.81 2.00
N LEU A 11 30.26 1.35 3.11
CA LEU A 11 28.95 1.00 3.67
C LEU A 11 27.80 1.38 2.72
N ARG A 12 27.92 2.44 1.95
CA ARG A 12 26.93 2.82 0.94
C ARG A 12 26.78 1.75 -0.15
N PHE A 13 27.88 1.16 -0.58
CA PHE A 13 27.88 0.06 -1.55
C PHE A 13 27.34 -1.24 -0.93
N PHE A 14 27.71 -1.52 0.32
CA PHE A 14 27.16 -2.64 1.08
C PHE A 14 25.61 -2.55 1.17
N LEU A 15 25.07 -1.42 1.57
CA LEU A 15 23.63 -1.18 1.63
C LEU A 15 22.95 -1.34 0.26
N ALA A 16 23.58 -0.86 -0.82
CA ALA A 16 23.04 -0.99 -2.16
C ALA A 16 22.96 -2.46 -2.58
N VAL A 17 23.99 -3.29 -2.32
CA VAL A 17 23.98 -4.72 -2.65
C VAL A 17 23.00 -5.49 -1.75
N ALA A 18 22.96 -5.20 -0.45
CA ALA A 18 22.02 -5.84 0.48
C ALA A 18 20.56 -5.64 0.08
N ARG A 19 20.23 -4.48 -0.50
CA ARG A 19 18.87 -4.11 -0.93
C ARG A 19 18.49 -4.65 -2.31
N THR A 20 19.46 -4.76 -3.23
CA THR A 20 19.19 -5.12 -4.63
C THR A 20 19.52 -6.56 -4.97
N GLY A 21 20.32 -7.24 -4.15
CA GLY A 21 20.73 -8.61 -4.34
C GLY A 21 21.77 -8.82 -5.46
N THR A 22 22.12 -7.81 -6.26
CA THR A 22 23.08 -7.93 -7.37
C THR A 22 24.01 -6.73 -7.48
N LEU A 23 25.26 -6.95 -7.97
CA LEU A 23 26.22 -5.86 -8.17
C LEU A 23 25.76 -4.88 -9.27
N SER A 24 25.09 -5.38 -10.31
CA SER A 24 24.63 -4.54 -11.43
C SER A 24 23.52 -3.59 -10.99
N ALA A 25 22.52 -4.08 -10.25
CA ALA A 25 21.45 -3.25 -9.72
C ALA A 25 21.97 -2.28 -8.64
N ALA A 26 22.93 -2.71 -7.82
CA ALA A 26 23.61 -1.84 -6.87
C ALA A 26 24.42 -0.74 -7.57
N GLY A 27 25.11 -1.06 -8.68
CA GLY A 27 25.82 -0.10 -9.52
C GLY A 27 24.92 0.97 -10.09
N ALA A 28 23.77 0.57 -10.67
CA ALA A 28 22.75 1.51 -11.16
C ALA A 28 22.25 2.44 -10.05
N ARG A 29 22.02 1.89 -8.84
CA ARG A 29 21.54 2.66 -7.68
C ARG A 29 22.58 3.64 -7.12
N THR A 30 23.89 3.31 -7.21
CA THR A 30 24.99 4.14 -6.68
C THR A 30 25.64 5.03 -7.74
N GLY A 31 25.21 4.96 -9.00
CA GLY A 31 25.77 5.71 -10.12
C GLY A 31 27.18 5.24 -10.47
N THR A 32 27.51 3.94 -10.29
CA THR A 32 28.85 3.40 -10.53
C THR A 32 28.80 2.06 -11.29
N GLU A 33 29.94 1.64 -11.85
CA GLU A 33 30.08 0.36 -12.49
C GLU A 33 30.01 -0.81 -11.48
N HIS A 34 29.39 -1.93 -11.86
CA HIS A 34 29.27 -3.13 -11.02
C HIS A 34 30.62 -3.68 -10.54
N THR A 35 31.71 -3.51 -11.32
CA THR A 35 33.08 -3.87 -10.94
C THR A 35 33.59 -3.03 -9.77
N THR A 36 33.26 -1.73 -9.74
CA THR A 36 33.57 -0.83 -8.63
C THR A 36 32.83 -1.26 -7.39
N VAL A 37 31.52 -1.57 -7.49
CA VAL A 37 30.74 -2.09 -6.36
C VAL A 37 31.38 -3.34 -5.78
N GLY A 38 31.72 -4.32 -6.63
CA GLY A 38 32.36 -5.57 -6.20
C GLY A 38 33.70 -5.34 -5.49
N ARG A 39 34.51 -4.39 -5.96
CA ARG A 39 35.79 -4.01 -5.31
C ARG A 39 35.56 -3.37 -3.94
N ARG A 40 34.56 -2.48 -3.81
CA ARG A 40 34.21 -1.81 -2.55
C ARG A 40 33.70 -2.78 -1.50
N ILE A 41 32.87 -3.76 -1.91
CA ILE A 41 32.41 -4.83 -1.00
C ILE A 41 33.58 -5.65 -0.48
N ARG A 42 34.53 -6.06 -1.36
CA ARG A 42 35.72 -6.80 -0.91
C ARG A 42 36.58 -6.00 0.07
N ALA A 43 36.81 -4.71 -0.21
CA ALA A 43 37.57 -3.84 0.68
C ALA A 43 36.92 -3.72 2.07
N LEU A 44 35.57 -3.63 2.12
CA LEU A 44 34.81 -3.63 3.37
C LEU A 44 34.95 -4.95 4.12
N GLU A 45 34.76 -6.10 3.43
CA GLU A 45 34.93 -7.44 4.00
C GLU A 45 36.35 -7.65 4.56
N GLU A 46 37.37 -7.20 3.83
CA GLU A 46 38.79 -7.24 4.26
C GLU A 46 39.05 -6.35 5.48
N GLY A 47 38.53 -5.13 5.47
CA GLY A 47 38.65 -4.18 6.58
C GLY A 47 37.97 -4.64 7.87
N LEU A 48 36.83 -5.33 7.75
CA LEU A 48 36.11 -5.90 8.89
C LEU A 48 36.62 -7.29 9.29
N GLY A 49 37.34 -7.98 8.40
CA GLY A 49 37.77 -9.37 8.62
C GLY A 49 36.61 -10.38 8.60
N ALA A 50 35.49 -10.03 7.98
CA ALA A 50 34.26 -10.83 7.95
C ALA A 50 33.68 -10.90 6.52
N ARG A 51 33.04 -12.02 6.19
CA ARG A 51 32.27 -12.16 4.96
C ARG A 51 30.86 -11.64 5.20
N LEU A 52 30.43 -10.69 4.38
CA LEU A 52 29.12 -10.04 4.51
C LEU A 52 28.07 -10.64 3.60
N PHE A 53 28.51 -11.31 2.50
CA PHE A 53 27.62 -11.91 1.52
C PHE A 53 27.98 -13.35 1.17
N HIS A 54 26.98 -14.20 1.05
CA HIS A 54 27.03 -15.43 0.28
C HIS A 54 26.84 -15.09 -1.20
N ARG A 55 27.74 -15.59 -2.05
CA ARG A 55 27.70 -15.35 -3.51
C ARG A 55 27.21 -16.61 -4.21
N SER A 56 26.21 -16.49 -5.04
CA SER A 56 25.66 -17.56 -5.84
C SER A 56 25.32 -17.11 -7.25
N ASN A 57 24.96 -18.02 -8.12
CA ASN A 57 24.46 -17.69 -9.46
C ASN A 57 23.15 -16.89 -9.44
N LEU A 58 22.43 -16.89 -8.31
CA LEU A 58 21.21 -16.12 -8.08
C LEU A 58 21.48 -14.70 -7.51
N GLY A 59 22.74 -14.40 -7.17
CA GLY A 59 23.14 -13.09 -6.64
C GLY A 59 23.82 -13.16 -5.27
N TYR A 60 23.63 -12.12 -4.49
CA TYR A 60 24.23 -11.86 -3.18
C TYR A 60 23.18 -11.95 -2.08
N ALA A 61 23.34 -12.87 -1.15
CA ALA A 61 22.53 -12.99 0.07
C ALA A 61 23.40 -12.65 1.29
N LEU A 62 22.83 -12.00 2.31
CA LEU A 62 23.57 -11.64 3.52
C LEU A 62 23.97 -12.90 4.30
N THR A 63 25.19 -12.86 4.87
CA THR A 63 25.61 -13.73 5.95
C THR A 63 25.05 -13.25 7.29
N GLU A 64 25.29 -13.98 8.39
CA GLU A 64 24.94 -13.52 9.74
C GLU A 64 25.68 -12.20 10.08
N ASP A 65 26.98 -12.10 9.77
CA ASP A 65 27.75 -10.87 9.93
C ASP A 65 27.18 -9.74 9.06
N GLY A 66 26.79 -10.05 7.82
CA GLY A 66 26.12 -9.10 6.95
C GLY A 66 24.79 -8.63 7.50
N ALA A 67 23.97 -9.51 8.07
CA ALA A 67 22.71 -9.14 8.70
C ALA A 67 22.91 -8.23 9.93
N ASN A 68 23.90 -8.53 10.74
CA ASN A 68 24.27 -7.72 11.90
C ASN A 68 24.78 -6.32 11.47
N LEU A 69 25.62 -6.26 10.45
CA LEU A 69 26.12 -4.99 9.91
C LEU A 69 25.00 -4.17 9.27
N LEU A 70 24.00 -4.80 8.66
CA LEU A 70 22.90 -4.11 7.98
C LEU A 70 22.19 -3.12 8.92
N GLY A 71 21.80 -3.56 10.12
CA GLY A 71 21.15 -2.70 11.10
C GLY A 71 21.97 -1.50 11.53
N VAL A 72 23.29 -1.70 11.69
CA VAL A 72 24.24 -0.62 12.03
C VAL A 72 24.40 0.34 10.86
N ALA A 73 24.63 -0.17 9.66
CA ALA A 73 24.80 0.64 8.45
C ALA A 73 23.57 1.48 8.11
N GLU A 74 22.37 0.93 8.30
CA GLU A 74 21.11 1.66 8.14
C GLU A 74 20.96 2.79 9.16
N THR A 75 21.32 2.53 10.42
CA THR A 75 21.32 3.57 11.47
C THR A 75 22.27 4.72 11.11
N MET A 76 23.45 4.40 10.62
CA MET A 76 24.47 5.36 10.23
C MET A 76 24.03 6.21 9.03
N GLU A 77 23.49 5.58 7.98
CA GLU A 77 22.93 6.28 6.82
C GLU A 77 21.80 7.24 7.24
N SER A 78 20.94 6.79 8.13
CA SER A 78 19.84 7.58 8.66
C SER A 78 20.32 8.80 9.46
N ALA A 79 21.32 8.62 10.31
CA ALA A 79 21.92 9.73 11.07
C ALA A 79 22.53 10.77 10.12
N PHE A 80 23.21 10.32 9.05
CA PHE A 80 23.76 11.21 8.04
C PHE A 80 22.68 11.99 7.28
N LEU A 81 21.62 11.29 6.82
CA LEU A 81 20.48 11.93 6.15
C LEU A 81 19.74 12.91 7.07
N SER A 82 19.62 12.57 8.36
CA SER A 82 18.99 13.44 9.35
C SER A 82 19.82 14.69 9.61
N ALA A 83 21.16 14.58 9.63
CA ALA A 83 22.06 15.71 9.78
C ALA A 83 22.03 16.63 8.55
N SER A 84 22.02 16.05 7.33
CA SER A 84 21.86 16.80 6.08
C SER A 84 20.53 17.54 6.04
N ALA A 85 19.42 16.86 6.42
CA ALA A 85 18.10 17.45 6.48
C ALA A 85 18.00 18.58 7.54
N ALA A 86 18.71 18.49 8.65
CA ALA A 86 18.76 19.55 9.66
C ALA A 86 19.50 20.81 9.16
N THR A 87 20.47 20.63 8.27
CA THR A 87 21.20 21.75 7.63
C THR A 87 20.37 22.40 6.51
N GLU A 88 19.47 21.63 5.85
CA GLU A 88 18.56 22.10 4.79
C GLU A 88 17.21 22.62 5.33
N ALA A 89 16.90 22.43 6.62
CA ALA A 89 15.59 22.74 7.20
C ALA A 89 15.16 24.21 7.15
N ALA A 90 15.94 25.10 6.56
CA ALA A 90 15.58 26.50 6.34
C ALA A 90 14.99 26.78 4.94
N GLN A 91 15.02 25.84 3.98
CA GLN A 91 14.59 26.13 2.60
C GLN A 91 14.00 24.90 1.90
N THR A 92 12.82 25.08 1.31
CA THR A 92 12.11 24.24 0.33
C THR A 92 12.11 22.71 0.54
N VAL A 93 10.91 22.16 0.72
CA VAL A 93 10.67 20.71 0.69
C VAL A 93 11.03 20.18 -0.69
N SER A 94 12.08 19.36 -0.80
CA SER A 94 12.61 18.79 -2.04
C SER A 94 13.09 17.36 -1.85
N GLY A 95 13.25 16.63 -2.95
CA GLY A 95 13.68 15.23 -2.99
C GLY A 95 12.57 14.27 -3.40
N THR A 96 12.90 12.99 -3.53
CA THR A 96 11.96 11.94 -3.96
C THR A 96 11.39 11.21 -2.75
N VAL A 97 10.06 11.02 -2.73
CA VAL A 97 9.35 10.20 -1.73
C VAL A 97 8.61 9.08 -2.41
N ARG A 98 8.94 7.86 -2.02
CA ARG A 98 8.33 6.63 -2.54
C ARG A 98 7.24 6.13 -1.59
N ILE A 99 6.01 5.99 -2.10
CA ILE A 99 4.83 5.56 -1.36
C ILE A 99 4.39 4.19 -1.84
N GLY A 100 4.41 3.19 -0.95
CA GLY A 100 3.79 1.89 -1.18
C GLY A 100 2.36 1.88 -0.66
N ALA A 101 1.40 1.46 -1.47
CA ALA A 101 -0.01 1.42 -1.07
C ALA A 101 -0.77 0.26 -1.73
N PRO A 102 -1.87 -0.22 -1.12
CA PRO A 102 -2.82 -1.08 -1.80
C PRO A 102 -3.32 -0.42 -3.09
N ASP A 103 -3.50 -1.22 -4.15
CA ASP A 103 -3.83 -0.76 -5.50
C ASP A 103 -5.03 0.20 -5.54
N GLY A 104 -6.13 -0.12 -4.85
CA GLY A 104 -7.30 0.74 -4.78
C GLY A 104 -7.05 2.08 -4.08
N PHE A 105 -6.33 2.07 -2.93
CA PHE A 105 -6.00 3.31 -2.22
C PHE A 105 -5.03 4.18 -3.02
N GLY A 106 -3.96 3.57 -3.55
CA GLY A 106 -2.95 4.28 -4.33
C GLY A 106 -3.52 4.90 -5.61
N SER A 107 -4.29 4.13 -6.37
CA SER A 107 -4.78 4.56 -7.70
C SER A 107 -6.01 5.47 -7.63
N VAL A 108 -7.00 5.15 -6.78
CA VAL A 108 -8.29 5.86 -6.78
C VAL A 108 -8.30 7.02 -5.79
N PHE A 109 -7.66 6.86 -4.64
CA PHE A 109 -7.67 7.91 -3.62
C PHE A 109 -6.45 8.81 -3.68
N LEU A 110 -5.24 8.24 -3.69
CA LEU A 110 -4.01 9.00 -3.51
C LEU A 110 -3.57 9.71 -4.79
N ALA A 111 -3.41 8.99 -5.90
CA ALA A 111 -2.86 9.51 -7.15
C ALA A 111 -3.58 10.78 -7.66
N PRO A 112 -4.93 10.85 -7.69
CA PRO A 112 -5.64 12.05 -8.14
C PRO A 112 -5.38 13.30 -7.29
N ARG A 113 -4.84 13.14 -6.08
CA ARG A 113 -4.64 14.22 -5.09
C ARG A 113 -3.21 14.74 -5.05
N MET A 114 -2.23 13.95 -5.52
CA MET A 114 -0.80 14.28 -5.40
C MET A 114 -0.40 15.55 -6.13
N HIS A 115 -1.08 15.92 -7.22
CA HIS A 115 -0.80 17.16 -7.93
C HIS A 115 -0.87 18.41 -7.04
N ARG A 116 -1.72 18.41 -6.00
CA ARG A 116 -1.82 19.52 -5.04
C ARG A 116 -0.59 19.63 -4.15
N LEU A 117 0.04 18.50 -3.81
CA LEU A 117 1.26 18.48 -3.01
C LEU A 117 2.47 18.91 -3.86
N THR A 118 2.63 18.36 -5.06
CA THR A 118 3.75 18.69 -5.95
C THR A 118 3.69 20.12 -6.44
N ALA A 119 2.49 20.69 -6.63
CA ALA A 119 2.32 22.13 -6.93
C ALA A 119 2.77 23.04 -5.77
N ARG A 120 2.60 22.61 -4.51
CA ARG A 120 3.07 23.37 -3.34
C ARG A 120 4.59 23.25 -3.11
N HIS A 121 5.17 22.16 -3.59
CA HIS A 121 6.58 21.83 -3.39
C HIS A 121 7.21 21.42 -4.72
N PRO A 122 7.61 22.37 -5.59
CA PRO A 122 8.12 22.08 -6.93
C PRO A 122 9.40 21.22 -6.97
N GLY A 123 10.17 21.20 -5.88
CA GLY A 123 11.35 20.34 -5.73
C GLY A 123 11.03 18.92 -5.22
N LEU A 124 9.75 18.59 -4.98
CA LEU A 124 9.34 17.29 -4.46
C LEU A 124 8.90 16.38 -5.60
N GLU A 125 9.50 15.21 -5.69
CA GLU A 125 9.08 14.11 -6.54
C GLU A 125 8.34 13.06 -5.72
N VAL A 126 7.24 12.53 -6.23
CA VAL A 126 6.44 11.49 -5.56
C VAL A 126 6.30 10.28 -6.47
N GLU A 127 6.75 9.13 -5.99
CA GLU A 127 6.58 7.83 -6.64
C GLU A 127 5.52 7.01 -5.90
N ILE A 128 4.45 6.60 -6.60
CA ILE A 128 3.39 5.79 -6.02
C ILE A 128 3.47 4.36 -6.56
N MET A 129 3.74 3.42 -5.68
CA MET A 129 3.68 1.98 -5.98
C MET A 129 2.34 1.42 -5.50
N ALA A 130 1.32 1.48 -6.37
CA ALA A 130 -0.02 0.97 -6.10
C ALA A 130 -0.13 -0.49 -6.53
N THR A 131 0.13 -1.43 -5.63
CA THR A 131 0.17 -2.86 -5.95
C THR A 131 -0.40 -3.71 -4.81
N ALA A 132 -0.85 -4.92 -5.18
CA ALA A 132 -1.38 -5.92 -4.23
C ALA A 132 -0.22 -6.71 -3.58
N ARG A 133 0.64 -6.06 -2.80
CA ARG A 133 1.73 -6.70 -2.06
C ARG A 133 2.06 -5.97 -0.75
N ILE A 134 2.79 -6.66 0.14
CA ILE A 134 3.38 -6.04 1.33
C ILE A 134 4.71 -5.39 0.93
N PHE A 135 4.92 -4.15 1.35
CA PHE A 135 6.18 -3.42 1.18
C PHE A 135 7.04 -3.51 2.43
N SER A 136 8.34 -3.63 2.24
CA SER A 136 9.31 -3.64 3.33
C SER A 136 9.93 -2.24 3.50
N LEU A 137 9.67 -1.61 4.64
CA LEU A 137 10.33 -0.35 5.01
C LEU A 137 11.81 -0.56 5.38
N SER A 138 12.14 -1.67 6.01
CA SER A 138 13.53 -1.99 6.37
C SER A 138 14.41 -2.22 5.15
N LYS A 139 13.86 -2.76 4.05
CA LYS A 139 14.57 -2.87 2.76
C LYS A 139 14.54 -1.57 1.95
N ARG A 140 13.92 -0.51 2.47
CA ARG A 140 13.72 0.77 1.78
C ARG A 140 13.07 0.61 0.39
N GLU A 141 12.13 -0.31 0.28
CA GLU A 141 11.30 -0.42 -0.92
C GLU A 141 10.38 0.79 -1.06
N ALA A 142 9.95 1.36 0.07
CA ALA A 142 9.17 2.60 0.16
C ALA A 142 9.61 3.41 1.38
N ASP A 143 9.40 4.73 1.36
CA ASP A 143 9.62 5.64 2.47
C ASP A 143 8.38 5.72 3.37
N ILE A 144 7.21 5.67 2.75
CA ILE A 144 5.89 5.63 3.40
C ILE A 144 5.15 4.41 2.88
N VAL A 145 4.56 3.63 3.76
CA VAL A 145 3.71 2.48 3.40
C VAL A 145 2.31 2.68 3.96
N ILE A 146 1.32 2.56 3.10
CA ILE A 146 -0.08 2.41 3.51
C ILE A 146 -0.41 0.92 3.52
N SER A 147 -0.94 0.43 4.64
CA SER A 147 -1.28 -0.99 4.80
C SER A 147 -2.67 -1.19 5.40
N LEU A 148 -3.19 -2.41 5.31
CA LEU A 148 -4.46 -2.84 5.91
C LEU A 148 -4.26 -3.38 7.34
N SER A 149 -3.04 -3.67 7.71
CA SER A 149 -2.68 -4.22 9.03
C SER A 149 -1.86 -3.23 9.84
N GLY A 150 -1.89 -3.37 11.16
CA GLY A 150 -1.00 -2.67 12.07
C GLY A 150 0.48 -3.04 11.85
N PRO A 151 1.41 -2.39 12.59
CA PRO A 151 2.84 -2.59 12.41
C PRO A 151 3.24 -4.02 12.77
N GLN A 152 3.98 -4.67 11.86
CA GLN A 152 4.54 -6.02 12.06
C GLN A 152 6.07 -6.00 12.13
N GLN A 153 6.69 -4.84 11.97
CA GLN A 153 8.15 -4.67 11.93
C GLN A 153 8.62 -3.78 13.08
N ALA A 154 9.81 -4.07 13.61
CA ALA A 154 10.49 -3.21 14.58
C ALA A 154 10.93 -1.89 13.90
N ARG A 155 11.08 -0.82 14.71
CA ARG A 155 11.54 0.50 14.27
C ARG A 155 10.66 1.17 13.22
N VAL A 156 9.36 0.88 13.24
CA VAL A 156 8.35 1.49 12.37
C VAL A 156 7.38 2.30 13.22
N VAL A 157 7.22 3.57 12.89
CA VAL A 157 6.17 4.41 13.44
C VAL A 157 4.91 4.19 12.62
N ALA A 158 3.87 3.69 13.28
CA ALA A 158 2.59 3.46 12.66
C ALA A 158 1.56 4.49 13.14
N ARG A 159 0.77 5.00 12.21
CA ARG A 159 -0.40 5.83 12.47
C ARG A 159 -1.61 5.22 11.79
N ARG A 160 -2.69 5.00 12.55
CA ARG A 160 -3.99 4.69 11.94
C ARG A 160 -4.49 5.93 11.18
N LEU A 161 -4.83 5.76 9.91
CA LEU A 161 -5.31 6.85 9.06
C LEU A 161 -6.83 6.99 9.16
N THR A 162 -7.55 5.92 8.85
CA THR A 162 -9.02 5.92 8.85
C THR A 162 -9.57 4.50 8.83
N ASP A 163 -10.84 4.36 9.20
CA ASP A 163 -11.63 3.20 8.85
C ASP A 163 -12.31 3.44 7.51
N TYR A 164 -12.56 2.34 6.80
CA TYR A 164 -13.36 2.36 5.59
C TYR A 164 -14.35 1.20 5.59
N ARG A 165 -15.49 1.46 4.99
CA ARG A 165 -16.54 0.46 4.85
C ARG A 165 -16.42 -0.29 3.53
N LEU A 166 -16.74 -1.56 3.59
CA LEU A 166 -16.88 -2.47 2.46
C LEU A 166 -18.33 -2.91 2.42
N LEU A 167 -18.94 -2.80 1.26
CA LEU A 167 -20.32 -3.20 1.00
C LEU A 167 -20.35 -4.13 -0.22
N VAL A 168 -21.43 -4.87 -0.38
CA VAL A 168 -21.70 -5.60 -1.62
C VAL A 168 -22.22 -4.62 -2.66
N TYR A 169 -21.66 -4.69 -3.87
CA TYR A 169 -22.08 -3.90 -5.03
C TYR A 169 -22.37 -4.79 -6.23
N GLY A 170 -23.30 -4.37 -7.06
CA GLY A 170 -23.54 -4.89 -8.39
C GLY A 170 -23.66 -3.76 -9.40
N ALA A 171 -23.42 -4.04 -10.69
CA ALA A 171 -23.74 -3.07 -11.73
C ALA A 171 -25.27 -2.91 -11.81
N GLU A 172 -25.73 -1.68 -12.07
CA GLU A 172 -27.16 -1.41 -12.27
C GLU A 172 -27.77 -2.31 -13.37
N SER A 173 -27.05 -2.47 -14.48
CA SER A 173 -27.46 -3.36 -15.59
C SER A 173 -27.59 -4.83 -15.20
N TYR A 174 -26.66 -5.32 -14.36
CA TYR A 174 -26.73 -6.68 -13.85
C TYR A 174 -27.93 -6.87 -12.93
N LEU A 175 -28.13 -5.94 -11.98
CA LEU A 175 -29.22 -6.02 -11.00
C LEU A 175 -30.61 -5.92 -11.64
N ALA A 176 -30.74 -5.17 -12.74
CA ALA A 176 -31.97 -5.05 -13.51
C ALA A 176 -32.37 -6.37 -14.22
N ALA A 177 -31.40 -7.21 -14.56
CA ALA A 177 -31.62 -8.46 -15.32
C ALA A 177 -31.59 -9.71 -14.41
N ALA A 178 -31.03 -9.62 -13.20
CA ALA A 178 -30.85 -10.74 -12.29
C ALA A 178 -32.10 -10.99 -11.42
N ALA A 179 -32.13 -12.13 -10.73
CA ALA A 179 -33.14 -12.39 -9.72
C ALA A 179 -33.13 -11.31 -8.63
N PRO A 180 -34.27 -10.94 -8.03
CA PRO A 180 -34.28 -9.95 -6.95
C PRO A 180 -33.46 -10.39 -5.73
N ILE A 181 -32.80 -9.45 -5.11
CA ILE A 181 -32.03 -9.65 -3.88
C ILE A 181 -32.70 -8.85 -2.76
N ALA A 182 -33.44 -9.54 -1.89
CA ALA A 182 -34.16 -8.93 -0.78
C ALA A 182 -33.48 -9.19 0.58
N GLU A 183 -32.80 -10.33 0.72
CA GLU A 183 -32.14 -10.75 1.96
C GLU A 183 -30.83 -11.49 1.73
N LEU A 184 -30.07 -11.78 2.80
CA LEU A 184 -28.80 -12.46 2.71
C LEU A 184 -28.88 -13.86 2.09
N ALA A 185 -29.99 -14.55 2.27
CA ALA A 185 -30.20 -15.88 1.72
C ALA A 185 -30.27 -15.90 0.18
N ASP A 186 -30.52 -14.77 -0.45
CA ASP A 186 -30.55 -14.65 -1.91
C ASP A 186 -29.15 -14.57 -2.53
N LEU A 187 -28.13 -14.11 -1.78
CA LEU A 187 -26.76 -13.86 -2.27
C LEU A 187 -26.11 -15.09 -2.92
N PRO A 188 -26.24 -16.34 -2.41
CA PRO A 188 -25.63 -17.51 -3.01
C PRO A 188 -26.13 -17.84 -4.43
N ALA A 189 -27.31 -17.36 -4.82
CA ALA A 189 -27.85 -17.53 -6.17
C ALA A 189 -27.16 -16.64 -7.22
N HIS A 190 -26.36 -15.65 -6.78
CA HIS A 190 -25.69 -14.70 -7.65
C HIS A 190 -24.19 -15.02 -7.78
N PRO A 191 -23.60 -14.88 -8.99
CA PRO A 191 -22.16 -14.98 -9.15
C PRO A 191 -21.45 -13.82 -8.44
N PHE A 192 -20.31 -14.12 -7.83
CA PHE A 192 -19.45 -13.10 -7.23
C PHE A 192 -18.14 -12.93 -7.99
N VAL A 193 -17.62 -11.71 -7.93
CA VAL A 193 -16.26 -11.35 -8.27
C VAL A 193 -15.49 -11.20 -6.96
N GLY A 194 -14.26 -11.71 -6.89
CA GLY A 194 -13.48 -11.66 -5.65
C GLY A 194 -11.99 -11.83 -5.87
N TYR A 195 -11.27 -11.97 -4.78
CA TYR A 195 -9.82 -12.24 -4.81
C TYR A 195 -9.52 -13.71 -5.10
N ILE A 196 -8.29 -13.96 -5.57
CA ILE A 196 -7.69 -15.30 -5.66
C ILE A 196 -7.17 -15.63 -4.25
N GLU A 197 -7.77 -16.61 -3.59
CA GLU A 197 -7.60 -16.85 -2.14
C GLU A 197 -6.17 -17.21 -1.74
N ASP A 198 -5.50 -18.06 -2.51
CA ASP A 198 -4.12 -18.50 -2.28
C ASP A 198 -3.07 -17.43 -2.64
N MET A 199 -3.50 -16.33 -3.27
CA MET A 199 -2.65 -15.18 -3.62
C MET A 199 -2.93 -13.94 -2.76
N LEU A 200 -3.72 -14.06 -1.70
CA LEU A 200 -3.97 -12.97 -0.76
C LEU A 200 -2.69 -12.60 -0.03
N PHE A 201 -2.24 -11.36 -0.17
CA PHE A 201 -1.06 -10.85 0.54
C PHE A 201 -1.36 -10.49 2.01
N THR A 202 -2.63 -10.46 2.40
CA THR A 202 -3.08 -10.26 3.79
C THR A 202 -4.46 -10.86 4.00
N ARG A 203 -4.74 -11.35 5.21
CA ARG A 203 -6.02 -11.98 5.57
C ARG A 203 -7.19 -11.00 5.57
N GLU A 204 -6.92 -9.71 5.76
CA GLU A 204 -7.92 -8.64 5.74
C GLU A 204 -8.65 -8.51 4.40
N LEU A 205 -8.09 -9.07 3.31
CA LEU A 205 -8.71 -9.11 1.98
C LEU A 205 -9.65 -10.29 1.76
N ASN A 206 -9.74 -11.24 2.68
CA ASN A 206 -10.72 -12.32 2.60
C ASN A 206 -12.12 -11.80 2.96
N TYR A 207 -12.77 -11.15 2.00
CA TYR A 207 -14.10 -10.54 2.22
C TYR A 207 -15.24 -11.54 2.07
N LEU A 208 -15.15 -12.46 1.09
CA LEU A 208 -16.25 -13.39 0.79
C LEU A 208 -16.52 -14.36 1.92
N GLY A 209 -15.50 -14.78 2.67
CA GLY A 209 -15.66 -15.61 3.84
C GLY A 209 -16.60 -15.03 4.91
N ALA A 210 -16.78 -13.71 4.92
CA ALA A 210 -17.69 -13.03 5.84
C ALA A 210 -19.18 -13.18 5.43
N LEU A 211 -19.47 -13.56 4.19
CA LEU A 211 -20.84 -13.82 3.70
C LEU A 211 -21.27 -15.28 3.89
N GLY A 212 -20.39 -16.13 4.37
CA GLY A 212 -20.65 -17.54 4.59
C GLY A 212 -20.18 -18.47 3.45
N PRO A 213 -20.14 -19.79 3.69
CA PRO A 213 -19.53 -20.77 2.79
C PRO A 213 -20.31 -21.00 1.49
N ALA A 214 -21.57 -20.60 1.43
CA ALA A 214 -22.42 -20.75 0.25
C ALA A 214 -22.12 -19.70 -0.84
N VAL A 215 -21.44 -18.60 -0.49
CA VAL A 215 -21.07 -17.55 -1.44
C VAL A 215 -19.68 -17.83 -2.00
N SER A 216 -19.57 -17.93 -3.32
CA SER A 216 -18.29 -18.19 -3.99
C SER A 216 -18.07 -17.30 -5.22
N ALA A 217 -16.81 -16.89 -5.46
CA ALA A 217 -16.48 -16.12 -6.64
C ALA A 217 -16.34 -17.01 -7.87
N ARG A 218 -16.99 -16.62 -8.97
CA ARG A 218 -16.81 -17.23 -10.31
C ARG A 218 -15.73 -16.55 -11.13
N LEU A 219 -15.48 -15.25 -10.87
CA LEU A 219 -14.39 -14.49 -11.43
C LEU A 219 -13.47 -14.03 -10.30
N ARG A 220 -12.17 -14.23 -10.43
CA ARG A 220 -11.19 -13.88 -9.41
C ARG A 220 -10.05 -13.06 -9.99
N SER A 221 -9.56 -12.09 -9.22
CA SER A 221 -8.39 -11.28 -9.58
C SER A 221 -7.60 -10.89 -8.33
N THR A 222 -6.30 -10.76 -8.42
CA THR A 222 -5.45 -10.18 -7.38
C THR A 222 -5.55 -8.66 -7.33
N ASN A 223 -6.12 -8.02 -8.36
CA ASN A 223 -6.20 -6.56 -8.53
C ASN A 223 -7.62 -6.08 -8.29
N LEU A 224 -7.78 -5.11 -7.37
CA LEU A 224 -9.10 -4.57 -6.99
C LEU A 224 -9.77 -3.82 -8.14
N LEU A 225 -9.02 -3.09 -8.96
CA LEU A 225 -9.60 -2.36 -10.09
C LEU A 225 -10.12 -3.31 -11.17
N ALA A 226 -9.46 -4.45 -11.38
CA ALA A 226 -9.97 -5.48 -12.26
C ALA A 226 -11.30 -6.07 -11.74
N GLN A 227 -11.46 -6.24 -10.42
CA GLN A 227 -12.72 -6.66 -9.81
C GLN A 227 -13.81 -5.60 -10.00
N VAL A 228 -13.48 -4.31 -9.82
CA VAL A 228 -14.40 -3.18 -10.09
C VAL A 228 -14.90 -3.21 -11.53
N HIS A 229 -13.99 -3.30 -12.51
CA HIS A 229 -14.36 -3.32 -13.93
C HIS A 229 -15.14 -4.58 -14.32
N ALA A 230 -14.82 -5.74 -13.77
CA ALA A 230 -15.59 -6.95 -13.99
C ALA A 230 -17.03 -6.81 -13.46
N THR A 231 -17.18 -6.21 -12.28
CA THR A 231 -18.50 -5.96 -11.68
C THR A 231 -19.30 -4.97 -12.52
N LEU A 232 -18.70 -3.87 -12.97
CA LEU A 232 -19.32 -2.90 -13.89
C LEU A 232 -19.72 -3.54 -15.22
N GLY A 233 -18.93 -4.49 -15.71
CA GLY A 233 -19.22 -5.29 -16.90
C GLY A 233 -20.33 -6.33 -16.72
N GLY A 234 -20.95 -6.41 -15.53
CA GLY A 234 -22.06 -7.31 -15.26
C GLY A 234 -21.67 -8.74 -14.86
N ALA A 235 -20.42 -8.99 -14.43
CA ALA A 235 -19.96 -10.32 -14.04
C ALA A 235 -20.60 -10.84 -12.75
N GLY A 236 -21.38 -10.01 -12.04
CA GLY A 236 -22.08 -10.35 -10.81
C GLY A 236 -21.83 -9.34 -9.69
N LEU A 237 -21.86 -9.81 -8.45
CA LEU A 237 -21.69 -9.00 -7.25
C LEU A 237 -20.22 -8.98 -6.81
N CYS A 238 -19.80 -7.93 -6.12
CA CYS A 238 -18.47 -7.82 -5.52
C CYS A 238 -18.52 -7.08 -4.19
N ILE A 239 -17.66 -7.45 -3.24
CA ILE A 239 -17.45 -6.66 -2.03
C ILE A 239 -16.35 -5.63 -2.32
N LEU A 240 -16.74 -4.36 -2.33
CA LEU A 240 -15.86 -3.25 -2.66
C LEU A 240 -15.80 -2.22 -1.53
N PRO A 241 -14.65 -1.54 -1.35
CA PRO A 241 -14.58 -0.36 -0.50
C PRO A 241 -15.53 0.74 -1.00
N ALA A 242 -16.29 1.33 -0.10
CA ALA A 242 -17.28 2.36 -0.43
C ALA A 242 -16.66 3.56 -1.18
N PHE A 243 -15.43 3.96 -0.78
CA PHE A 243 -14.72 5.06 -1.44
C PHE A 243 -14.29 4.74 -2.89
N ILE A 244 -14.12 3.47 -3.22
CA ILE A 244 -13.86 3.00 -4.59
C ILE A 244 -15.16 3.04 -5.39
N ALA A 245 -16.23 2.44 -4.84
CA ALA A 245 -17.53 2.39 -5.51
C ALA A 245 -18.10 3.79 -5.79
N ALA A 246 -17.86 4.75 -4.89
CA ALA A 246 -18.28 6.16 -5.07
C ALA A 246 -17.69 6.83 -6.32
N ALA A 247 -16.56 6.36 -6.85
CA ALA A 247 -15.98 6.83 -8.10
C ALA A 247 -16.66 6.24 -9.35
N HIS A 248 -17.61 5.31 -9.18
CA HIS A 248 -18.25 4.56 -10.27
C HIS A 248 -19.78 4.59 -10.11
N PRO A 249 -20.48 5.60 -10.67
CA PRO A 249 -21.94 5.76 -10.51
C PRO A 249 -22.79 4.56 -10.93
N GLY A 250 -22.27 3.70 -11.83
CA GLY A 250 -22.97 2.47 -12.25
C GLY A 250 -22.90 1.31 -11.24
N LEU A 251 -22.23 1.48 -10.09
CA LEU A 251 -22.20 0.50 -9.01
C LEU A 251 -23.24 0.85 -7.94
N VAL A 252 -24.19 -0.06 -7.73
CA VAL A 252 -25.28 0.09 -6.78
C VAL A 252 -25.03 -0.79 -5.56
N PRO A 253 -25.15 -0.27 -4.33
CA PRO A 253 -24.99 -1.08 -3.13
C PRO A 253 -26.16 -2.06 -2.95
N VAL A 254 -25.84 -3.31 -2.62
CA VAL A 254 -26.78 -4.39 -2.38
C VAL A 254 -26.83 -4.70 -0.89
N LEU A 255 -28.01 -4.73 -0.32
CA LEU A 255 -28.26 -4.98 1.11
C LEU A 255 -27.33 -4.17 2.06
N PRO A 256 -27.19 -2.85 1.90
CA PRO A 256 -26.19 -2.05 2.64
C PRO A 256 -26.44 -2.04 4.16
N GLY A 257 -27.64 -2.38 4.61
CA GLY A 257 -27.98 -2.52 6.02
C GLY A 257 -27.67 -3.89 6.62
N ALA A 258 -27.59 -4.93 5.79
CA ALA A 258 -27.37 -6.31 6.22
C ALA A 258 -25.89 -6.73 6.07
N VAL A 259 -25.19 -6.22 5.05
CA VAL A 259 -23.76 -6.51 4.80
C VAL A 259 -22.94 -5.25 4.90
N SER A 260 -22.09 -5.17 5.90
CA SER A 260 -21.15 -4.08 6.06
C SER A 260 -19.91 -4.57 6.82
N LEU A 261 -18.77 -4.54 6.17
CA LEU A 261 -17.49 -4.85 6.80
C LEU A 261 -16.73 -3.54 7.03
N THR A 262 -15.96 -3.47 8.11
CA THR A 262 -15.07 -2.36 8.38
C THR A 262 -13.63 -2.85 8.40
N ARG A 263 -12.75 -2.08 7.75
CA ARG A 263 -11.29 -2.28 7.77
C ARG A 263 -10.63 -0.94 8.00
N SER A 264 -9.33 -0.96 8.33
CA SER A 264 -8.59 0.26 8.63
C SER A 264 -7.38 0.39 7.72
N PHE A 265 -7.07 1.62 7.31
CA PHE A 265 -5.78 1.95 6.72
C PHE A 265 -4.82 2.47 7.79
N HIS A 266 -3.58 2.02 7.72
CA HIS A 266 -2.48 2.45 8.56
C HIS A 266 -1.36 3.01 7.69
N MET A 267 -0.75 4.10 8.13
CA MET A 267 0.45 4.65 7.51
C MET A 267 1.66 4.28 8.37
N HIS A 268 2.67 3.75 7.73
CA HIS A 268 3.91 3.30 8.33
C HIS A 268 5.07 4.09 7.75
N ILE A 269 5.98 4.55 8.62
CA ILE A 269 7.21 5.26 8.26
C ILE A 269 8.32 4.69 9.13
N HIS A 270 9.50 4.45 8.55
CA HIS A 270 10.65 4.04 9.34
C HIS A 270 11.05 5.16 10.32
N GLU A 271 11.40 4.83 11.57
CA GLU A 271 11.74 5.82 12.59
C GLU A 271 12.78 6.83 12.14
N ASP A 272 13.76 6.35 11.41
CA ASP A 272 14.87 7.15 10.92
C ASP A 272 14.44 8.22 9.89
N HIS A 273 13.41 7.94 9.10
CA HIS A 273 12.93 8.84 8.05
C HIS A 273 11.90 9.86 8.53
N ARG A 274 11.28 9.64 9.69
CA ARG A 274 10.16 10.49 10.16
C ARG A 274 10.54 11.96 10.39
N LYS A 275 11.84 12.26 10.57
CA LYS A 275 12.33 13.62 10.79
C LYS A 275 12.60 14.38 9.49
N ALA A 276 12.75 13.71 8.35
CA ALA A 276 13.03 14.33 7.06
C ALA A 276 11.85 15.21 6.61
N ALA A 277 12.14 16.44 6.17
CA ALA A 277 11.13 17.45 5.86
C ALA A 277 10.17 17.00 4.74
N HIS A 278 10.71 16.39 3.66
CA HIS A 278 9.93 15.87 2.54
C HIS A 278 9.01 14.70 2.96
N ILE A 279 9.49 13.78 3.81
CA ILE A 279 8.67 12.68 4.35
C ILE A 279 7.52 13.22 5.22
N ARG A 280 7.81 14.19 6.09
CA ARG A 280 6.78 14.83 6.93
C ARG A 280 5.74 15.57 6.11
N ALA A 281 6.16 16.27 5.07
CA ALA A 281 5.25 17.00 4.17
C ALA A 281 4.30 16.03 3.47
N VAL A 282 4.82 14.94 2.90
CA VAL A 282 4.00 13.90 2.24
C VAL A 282 3.09 13.20 3.24
N ALA A 283 3.61 12.77 4.39
CA ALA A 283 2.82 12.08 5.42
C ALA A 283 1.70 12.98 6.00
N GLY A 284 2.01 14.25 6.24
CA GLY A 284 1.03 15.24 6.69
C GLY A 284 -0.05 15.49 5.65
N PHE A 285 0.34 15.60 4.37
CA PHE A 285 -0.60 15.74 3.27
C PHE A 285 -1.54 14.54 3.16
N ILE A 286 -1.00 13.30 3.15
CA ILE A 286 -1.82 12.08 3.11
C ILE A 286 -2.82 12.06 4.27
N ALA A 287 -2.36 12.36 5.48
CA ALA A 287 -3.23 12.35 6.67
C ALA A 287 -4.34 13.40 6.56
N GLY A 288 -4.03 14.62 6.12
CA GLY A 288 -5.02 15.68 5.91
C GLY A 288 -6.04 15.36 4.82
N GLU A 289 -5.60 14.75 3.71
CA GLU A 289 -6.51 14.33 2.62
C GLU A 289 -7.47 13.21 3.08
N VAL A 290 -6.97 12.26 3.88
CA VAL A 290 -7.78 11.18 4.43
C VAL A 290 -8.81 11.74 5.43
N GLU A 291 -8.41 12.65 6.30
CA GLU A 291 -9.30 13.31 7.26
C GLU A 291 -10.39 14.12 6.55
N ALA A 292 -10.01 14.91 5.55
CA ALA A 292 -10.96 15.68 4.73
C ALA A 292 -11.96 14.80 3.95
N ALA A 293 -11.57 13.56 3.64
CA ALA A 293 -12.38 12.58 2.93
C ALA A 293 -13.08 11.56 3.85
N ALA A 294 -13.18 11.79 5.15
CA ALA A 294 -13.73 10.83 6.11
C ALA A 294 -15.12 10.30 5.72
N ALA A 295 -15.99 11.18 5.22
CA ALA A 295 -17.33 10.79 4.75
C ALA A 295 -17.29 9.82 3.55
N LEU A 296 -16.29 9.96 2.66
CA LEU A 296 -16.10 9.07 1.51
C LEU A 296 -15.73 7.66 1.96
N PHE A 297 -14.87 7.52 2.97
CA PHE A 297 -14.48 6.24 3.54
C PHE A 297 -15.62 5.59 4.35
N ALA A 298 -16.44 6.40 5.04
CA ALA A 298 -17.60 5.92 5.76
C ALA A 298 -18.69 5.35 4.82
N GLY A 299 -18.70 5.79 3.56
CA GLY A 299 -19.70 5.36 2.58
C GLY A 299 -21.13 5.84 2.87
N PRO A 300 -22.13 5.36 2.11
CA PRO A 300 -23.49 5.80 2.24
C PRO A 300 -24.05 5.49 3.64
N SER A 301 -24.81 6.43 4.20
CA SER A 301 -25.51 6.26 5.47
C SER A 301 -26.56 5.17 5.32
N VAL A 302 -26.55 4.18 6.20
CA VAL A 302 -27.61 3.18 6.30
C VAL A 302 -28.74 3.80 7.10
N SER A 303 -29.49 4.73 6.50
CA SER A 303 -30.76 5.19 7.07
C SER A 303 -31.78 4.08 6.88
N GLY A 304 -32.12 3.40 7.98
CA GLY A 304 -33.23 2.46 8.00
C GLY A 304 -34.54 3.14 7.66
N LYS A 305 -34.93 3.08 6.40
CA LYS A 305 -36.33 3.18 5.98
C LYS A 305 -36.49 2.26 4.78
N ALA A 306 -36.97 1.06 5.05
CA ALA A 306 -37.61 0.26 4.03
C ALA A 306 -38.71 1.14 3.41
N ALA A 307 -38.56 1.56 2.18
CA ALA A 307 -39.64 2.14 1.41
C ALA A 307 -40.69 1.02 1.22
N ARG A 308 -41.82 1.11 1.92
CA ARG A 308 -43.00 0.30 1.61
C ARG A 308 -43.47 0.74 0.22
N PRO A 309 -43.63 -0.19 -0.76
CA PRO A 309 -44.26 0.14 -2.02
C PRO A 309 -45.76 0.39 -1.80
N GLY A 310 -46.21 1.56 -2.23
CA GLY A 310 -47.52 1.95 -2.70
C GLY A 310 -48.75 1.35 -2.04
N GLN A 311 -49.35 2.10 -1.09
CA GLN A 311 -50.82 2.12 -1.00
C GLN A 311 -51.32 3.21 -1.97
N GLN A 312 -51.68 2.80 -3.18
CA GLN A 312 -52.59 3.57 -4.00
C GLN A 312 -53.96 3.56 -3.30
N GLU A 313 -54.34 4.71 -2.79
CA GLU A 313 -55.68 5.03 -2.38
C GLU A 313 -56.63 4.88 -3.59
N ARG A 314 -57.47 3.83 -3.59
CA ARG A 314 -58.61 3.74 -4.48
C ARG A 314 -59.65 4.74 -3.96
N ALA A 315 -59.74 5.88 -4.65
CA ALA A 315 -60.97 6.65 -4.62
C ALA A 315 -62.03 5.88 -5.43
N ALA A 316 -63.09 5.55 -4.80
CA ALA A 316 -64.34 5.07 -5.44
C ALA A 316 -65.43 6.13 -5.27
N PRO A 317 -66.43 6.10 -6.14
CA PRO A 317 -67.20 7.22 -6.65
C PRO A 317 -68.15 7.88 -5.67
#